data_1af7ee4821d01806b048820c700efa17
#
_entry.id   1af7ee4821d01806b048820c700efa17
#
_cell.length_a   1.000
_cell.length_b   1.000
_cell.length_c   1.000
_cell.angle_alpha   90.00
_cell.angle_beta   90.00
_cell.angle_gamma   90.00
#
_symmetry.space_group_name_H-M   'P 1'
#
loop_
_entity.id
_entity.type
_entity.pdbx_description
1 polymer ?
#
loop_
_entity_poly.entity_id
_entity_poly.type
_entity_poly.pdbx_seq_one_letter_code
_entity_poly.pdbx_strand_id
1 'polypeptide(L)'
;VTADDRPPRPALRRDLRARAAETPTSAPEPSPAAASARSEPTPVAWADAERPPTALTWLDPSAVAETSPTPVFDAGASAGAGADLLSGARLRPDWLRPRVLVPLGVMLGVCAAYAGTTLLWPLHEVAPVVSPVALELPPAPPAVVTWPEAGSAAVAVEGLDTVASTAEPAEIASITKVASVMMVLDRLPLAPGEQGPEFSFDYGDSVEYWDYRRSDQSALDVPVDGTLTEYQMLQGILLGSANNYIDRLSDELWGSDRDFARAAETWLRAHGIDGVSLVTPSGFDERNVATPEGLIELAEVAMRHPVFAEIVGTRTAEIPGAGTVTNGNGMLEDPAVVGIKTGTLTWWNLLTAKDVEVDGTTVRLYAAVLGQPDDESRLAVTRQLLAEVEKSLAEQEATVPAGTVVGRVSTAWGEAVEIVTDADAEVVLWNGATPTAATAFELGDRTADGAEVGRLTVEGPLNEASTSVSLDAELEGPSIWWRLTHPLELFGLDQG
;
A
#
# COMPACT_ATOMS: atom_id res chain seq x y z
N VAL A 1 -46.76 57.20 28.31
CA VAL A 1 -47.88 56.49 27.70
C VAL A 1 -47.50 56.13 26.31
N THR A 2 -47.14 54.95 26.09
CA THR A 2 -47.78 54.03 25.14
C THR A 2 -46.90 52.75 24.97
N ALA A 3 -47.62 51.68 24.92
CA ALA A 3 -47.20 50.30 25.05
C ALA A 3 -46.04 49.88 24.09
N ASP A 4 -45.17 49.07 24.65
CA ASP A 4 -44.13 48.27 24.05
C ASP A 4 -44.80 47.07 23.32
N ASP A 5 -44.70 47.09 22.01
CA ASP A 5 -45.21 46.02 21.13
C ASP A 5 -44.01 45.20 20.62
N ARG A 6 -43.47 44.34 21.48
CA ARG A 6 -42.47 43.32 21.09
C ARG A 6 -43.11 41.95 21.14
N PRO A 7 -42.90 41.09 20.13
CA PRO A 7 -43.36 39.71 20.18
C PRO A 7 -42.65 38.93 21.29
N PRO A 8 -43.30 37.97 21.93
CA PRO A 8 -42.76 37.22 23.05
C PRO A 8 -41.69 36.23 22.58
N ARG A 9 -40.60 36.19 23.30
CA ARG A 9 -39.54 35.20 23.18
C ARG A 9 -40.08 33.78 23.46
N PRO A 10 -39.69 32.74 22.73
CA PRO A 10 -40.11 31.38 23.07
C PRO A 10 -39.48 30.91 24.39
N ALA A 11 -40.32 30.51 25.30
CA ALA A 11 -39.96 29.92 26.58
C ALA A 11 -39.31 28.53 26.35
N LEU A 12 -38.27 28.26 27.12
CA LEU A 12 -37.71 26.93 27.33
C LEU A 12 -38.81 25.89 27.60
N ARG A 13 -39.00 24.95 26.66
CA ARG A 13 -39.85 23.78 26.89
C ARG A 13 -39.03 22.69 27.59
N ARG A 14 -39.29 22.58 28.87
CA ARG A 14 -39.17 21.33 29.64
C ARG A 14 -40.50 20.58 29.52
N ASP A 15 -40.37 19.25 29.42
CA ASP A 15 -41.42 18.23 29.47
C ASP A 15 -42.20 17.93 28.17
N LEU A 16 -41.85 16.75 27.64
CA LEU A 16 -42.82 15.74 27.20
C LEU A 16 -42.08 14.38 27.00
N ARG A 17 -42.10 13.61 28.11
CA ARG A 17 -41.96 12.15 28.04
C ARG A 17 -43.36 11.56 27.89
N ALA A 18 -43.46 10.53 27.06
CA ALA A 18 -44.41 9.43 27.06
C ALA A 18 -45.38 9.31 25.88
N ARG A 19 -45.29 8.15 25.30
CA ARG A 19 -46.17 7.34 24.39
C ARG A 19 -45.65 7.29 22.94
N ALA A 20 -45.57 6.13 22.27
CA ALA A 20 -46.15 4.81 22.48
C ALA A 20 -45.31 3.76 21.75
N ALA A 21 -45.28 2.55 22.28
CA ALA A 21 -44.83 1.36 21.60
C ALA A 21 -45.88 0.90 20.59
N GLU A 22 -45.50 0.66 19.36
CA GLU A 22 -46.21 -0.27 18.45
C GLU A 22 -45.19 -0.91 17.50
N THR A 23 -45.23 -2.22 17.45
CA THR A 23 -44.36 -3.15 16.73
C THR A 23 -44.69 -3.15 15.25
N PRO A 24 -43.71 -3.22 14.34
CA PRO A 24 -43.97 -3.49 12.95
C PRO A 24 -43.73 -4.94 12.59
N THR A 25 -44.60 -5.39 11.73
CA THR A 25 -44.73 -6.64 11.02
C THR A 25 -43.55 -6.93 10.08
N SER A 26 -43.10 -8.17 10.16
CA SER A 26 -42.37 -9.02 9.17
C SER A 26 -41.78 -8.44 7.88
N ALA A 27 -40.45 -8.61 7.75
CA ALA A 27 -39.73 -8.57 6.50
C ALA A 27 -39.85 -9.90 5.70
N PRO A 28 -39.81 -9.90 4.36
CA PRO A 28 -39.80 -11.11 3.58
C PRO A 28 -38.39 -11.72 3.48
N GLU A 29 -38.35 -13.06 3.59
CA GLU A 29 -37.17 -13.89 3.38
C GLU A 29 -36.59 -13.75 1.95
N PRO A 30 -35.25 -13.81 1.77
CA PRO A 30 -34.65 -13.94 0.46
C PRO A 30 -34.65 -15.40 -0.03
N SER A 31 -35.11 -15.60 -1.25
CA SER A 31 -35.08 -16.83 -2.02
C SER A 31 -33.64 -17.34 -2.23
N PRO A 32 -33.38 -18.67 -2.19
CA PRO A 32 -32.05 -19.20 -2.35
C PRO A 32 -31.59 -19.17 -3.81
N ALA A 33 -30.45 -18.54 -4.05
CA ALA A 33 -29.76 -18.58 -5.33
C ALA A 33 -29.16 -19.97 -5.58
N ALA A 34 -29.30 -20.41 -6.82
CA ALA A 34 -28.91 -21.71 -7.36
C ALA A 34 -27.43 -22.03 -7.10
N ALA A 35 -27.20 -23.22 -6.53
CA ALA A 35 -25.91 -23.87 -6.45
C ALA A 35 -25.45 -24.27 -7.86
N SER A 36 -24.35 -23.70 -8.34
CA SER A 36 -23.62 -24.20 -9.50
C SER A 36 -22.94 -25.51 -9.15
N ALA A 37 -23.39 -26.57 -9.80
CA ALA A 37 -22.82 -27.91 -9.75
C ALA A 37 -21.37 -27.88 -10.27
N ARG A 38 -20.43 -28.32 -9.45
CA ARG A 38 -19.11 -28.75 -9.89
C ARG A 38 -19.24 -30.04 -10.65
N SER A 39 -18.91 -30.03 -11.92
CA SER A 39 -18.71 -31.22 -12.73
C SER A 39 -17.40 -31.91 -12.30
N GLU A 40 -17.53 -33.11 -11.77
CA GLU A 40 -16.41 -34.03 -11.58
C GLU A 40 -15.86 -34.48 -12.94
N PRO A 41 -14.54 -34.65 -13.11
CA PRO A 41 -13.99 -35.20 -14.33
C PRO A 41 -14.25 -36.73 -14.38
N THR A 42 -14.89 -37.17 -15.43
CA THR A 42 -15.10 -38.58 -15.80
C THR A 42 -13.74 -39.25 -16.04
N PRO A 43 -13.46 -40.46 -15.50
CA PRO A 43 -12.24 -41.18 -15.80
C PRO A 43 -12.29 -41.70 -17.26
N VAL A 44 -11.27 -41.31 -18.03
CA VAL A 44 -11.05 -41.86 -19.39
C VAL A 44 -10.58 -43.32 -19.26
N ALA A 45 -11.39 -44.25 -19.71
CA ALA A 45 -11.01 -45.63 -19.85
C ALA A 45 -9.96 -45.75 -20.96
N TRP A 46 -8.79 -46.28 -20.63
CA TRP A 46 -7.77 -46.66 -21.60
C TRP A 46 -8.26 -47.98 -22.29
N ALA A 47 -8.63 -47.84 -23.55
CA ALA A 47 -8.85 -48.99 -24.40
C ALA A 47 -7.50 -49.66 -24.69
N ASP A 48 -7.41 -50.97 -24.49
CA ASP A 48 -6.27 -51.80 -24.87
C ASP A 48 -5.97 -51.62 -26.36
N ALA A 49 -4.87 -50.93 -26.65
CA ALA A 49 -4.31 -50.89 -28.00
C ALA A 49 -3.37 -52.11 -28.12
N GLU A 50 -3.76 -53.02 -28.99
CA GLU A 50 -2.98 -54.19 -29.41
C GLU A 50 -1.56 -53.74 -29.84
N ARG A 51 -0.56 -54.41 -29.29
CA ARG A 51 0.86 -54.20 -29.67
C ARG A 51 1.03 -54.58 -31.14
N PRO A 52 1.68 -53.77 -31.97
CA PRO A 52 2.08 -54.18 -33.31
C PRO A 52 3.16 -55.27 -33.20
N PRO A 53 3.13 -56.30 -34.09
CA PRO A 53 4.11 -57.36 -34.05
C PRO A 53 5.49 -56.85 -34.41
N THR A 54 6.47 -57.16 -33.55
CA THR A 54 7.91 -56.89 -33.79
C THR A 54 8.35 -57.60 -35.06
N ALA A 55 8.98 -56.82 -35.99
CA ALA A 55 9.49 -57.23 -37.29
C ALA A 55 10.75 -58.08 -37.20
N LEU A 56 10.64 -59.31 -36.71
CA LEU A 56 11.74 -60.32 -36.67
C LEU A 56 11.27 -61.77 -37.01
N THR A 57 10.27 -61.92 -37.85
CA THR A 57 9.74 -63.26 -38.23
C THR A 57 9.84 -63.62 -39.74
N TRP A 58 10.86 -63.09 -40.42
CA TRP A 58 11.05 -63.45 -41.88
C TRP A 58 12.40 -64.06 -42.20
N LEU A 59 13.07 -64.71 -41.27
CA LEU A 59 14.18 -65.60 -41.58
C LEU A 59 13.65 -67.06 -41.49
N ASP A 60 13.29 -67.57 -42.64
CA ASP A 60 12.98 -68.97 -42.81
C ASP A 60 14.25 -69.83 -42.72
N PRO A 61 14.39 -70.71 -41.71
CA PRO A 61 15.56 -71.55 -41.55
C PRO A 61 15.76 -72.61 -42.66
N SER A 62 14.81 -72.74 -43.58
CA SER A 62 14.87 -73.76 -44.62
C SER A 62 15.52 -73.29 -45.96
N ALA A 63 16.00 -72.07 -46.05
CA ALA A 63 16.64 -71.53 -47.26
C ALA A 63 18.19 -71.63 -47.25
N VAL A 64 18.79 -72.37 -46.36
CA VAL A 64 20.21 -72.76 -46.45
C VAL A 64 20.31 -74.11 -47.18
N ALA A 65 20.16 -74.04 -48.48
CA ALA A 65 20.47 -75.20 -49.31
C ALA A 65 21.96 -75.26 -49.67
N GLU A 66 22.49 -76.40 -49.38
CA GLU A 66 23.79 -76.93 -49.77
C GLU A 66 24.25 -76.56 -51.18
N THR A 67 25.44 -76.08 -51.32
CA THR A 67 26.29 -76.29 -52.50
C THR A 67 27.72 -76.44 -52.08
N SER A 68 28.11 -77.70 -51.98
CA SER A 68 29.50 -78.10 -52.27
C SER A 68 29.60 -78.38 -53.78
N PRO A 69 30.77 -78.14 -54.41
CA PRO A 69 31.83 -79.12 -54.32
C PRO A 69 33.27 -78.53 -54.35
N THR A 70 34.10 -79.21 -53.65
CA THR A 70 35.54 -79.14 -53.67
C THR A 70 36.07 -79.71 -55.01
N PRO A 71 37.02 -79.09 -55.64
CA PRO A 71 37.98 -79.79 -56.56
C PRO A 71 39.22 -80.20 -55.76
N VAL A 72 39.45 -81.48 -55.72
CA VAL A 72 40.72 -82.17 -55.38
C VAL A 72 41.77 -81.76 -56.39
N PHE A 73 42.82 -81.17 -55.95
CA PHE A 73 44.06 -81.16 -56.82
C PHE A 73 45.17 -81.97 -56.15
N ASP A 74 45.57 -82.88 -56.92
CA ASP A 74 46.56 -83.89 -56.72
C ASP A 74 47.93 -83.36 -56.37
N ALA A 75 48.62 -84.01 -55.45
CA ALA A 75 50.00 -83.71 -55.04
C ALA A 75 50.95 -84.41 -55.95
N GLY A 76 51.69 -83.65 -56.71
CA GLY A 76 52.80 -84.17 -57.54
C GLY A 76 53.98 -83.18 -57.57
N ALA A 77 54.92 -83.53 -56.80
CA ALA A 77 56.34 -83.23 -56.77
C ALA A 77 56.91 -82.11 -57.63
N SER A 78 57.66 -81.20 -57.04
CA SER A 78 59.08 -81.21 -57.18
C SER A 78 59.72 -80.09 -56.35
N ALA A 79 60.81 -80.46 -55.68
CA ALA A 79 61.72 -79.62 -54.95
C ALA A 79 62.38 -78.65 -55.88
N GLY A 80 62.27 -77.39 -55.62
CA GLY A 80 63.05 -76.32 -56.27
C GLY A 80 63.34 -75.21 -55.27
N ALA A 81 64.60 -75.03 -55.03
CA ALA A 81 65.33 -74.06 -54.27
C ALA A 81 64.52 -72.87 -53.70
N GLY A 82 64.42 -72.77 -52.39
CA GLY A 82 63.90 -71.63 -51.71
C GLY A 82 64.61 -70.32 -52.07
N ALA A 83 63.97 -69.50 -52.84
CA ALA A 83 64.20 -68.09 -52.79
C ALA A 83 63.28 -67.49 -51.69
N ASP A 84 63.92 -67.09 -50.61
CA ASP A 84 63.27 -66.35 -49.59
C ASP A 84 62.78 -65.00 -50.14
N LEU A 85 61.58 -64.99 -50.70
CA LEU A 85 60.90 -63.82 -51.27
C LEU A 85 60.53 -62.77 -50.23
N LEU A 86 60.82 -63.05 -48.95
CA LEU A 86 60.48 -62.16 -47.84
C LEU A 86 61.68 -61.46 -47.22
N SER A 87 62.93 -61.78 -47.69
CA SER A 87 64.11 -61.11 -47.19
C SER A 87 64.23 -59.70 -47.76
N GLY A 88 63.63 -58.77 -47.17
CA GLY A 88 63.62 -57.32 -47.49
C GLY A 88 62.25 -56.62 -47.40
N ALA A 89 61.24 -57.41 -47.27
CA ALA A 89 59.90 -56.80 -47.02
C ALA A 89 59.88 -56.23 -45.58
N ARG A 90 60.08 -54.94 -45.44
CA ARG A 90 59.73 -54.22 -44.21
C ARG A 90 58.22 -54.29 -44.07
N LEU A 91 57.78 -55.26 -43.28
CA LEU A 91 56.35 -55.33 -42.90
C LEU A 91 56.00 -54.03 -42.13
N ARG A 92 55.34 -53.11 -42.85
CA ARG A 92 54.73 -51.98 -42.09
C ARG A 92 53.82 -52.59 -41.05
N PRO A 93 53.91 -52.13 -39.77
CA PRO A 93 53.10 -52.66 -38.73
C PRO A 93 51.60 -52.60 -39.16
N ASP A 94 50.82 -53.67 -38.84
CA ASP A 94 49.47 -53.84 -39.36
C ASP A 94 48.52 -52.63 -39.00
N TRP A 95 48.85 -51.88 -37.98
CA TRP A 95 48.16 -50.66 -37.59
C TRP A 95 48.41 -49.48 -38.57
N LEU A 96 49.43 -49.47 -39.42
CA LEU A 96 49.72 -48.45 -40.45
C LEU A 96 49.06 -48.76 -41.80
N ARG A 97 48.25 -49.82 -41.88
CA ARG A 97 47.57 -50.18 -43.15
C ARG A 97 46.39 -49.23 -43.40
N PRO A 98 46.15 -48.80 -44.65
CA PRO A 98 45.04 -47.91 -44.99
C PRO A 98 43.72 -48.38 -44.50
N ARG A 99 43.47 -49.70 -44.48
CA ARG A 99 42.26 -50.36 -44.00
C ARG A 99 42.01 -50.16 -42.50
N VAL A 100 43.06 -49.78 -41.71
CA VAL A 100 42.94 -49.44 -40.28
C VAL A 100 42.95 -47.91 -40.07
N LEU A 101 43.87 -47.21 -40.82
CA LEU A 101 44.01 -45.77 -40.68
C LEU A 101 42.83 -44.98 -41.26
N VAL A 102 42.18 -45.44 -42.34
CA VAL A 102 41.01 -44.78 -42.91
C VAL A 102 39.82 -44.78 -41.98
N PRO A 103 39.36 -45.94 -41.45
CA PRO A 103 38.22 -45.96 -40.49
C PRO A 103 38.56 -45.26 -39.18
N LEU A 104 39.83 -45.36 -38.70
CA LEU A 104 40.28 -44.63 -37.52
C LEU A 104 40.24 -43.10 -37.77
N GLY A 105 40.76 -42.67 -38.94
CA GLY A 105 40.72 -41.27 -39.36
C GLY A 105 39.29 -40.72 -39.50
N VAL A 106 38.38 -41.51 -40.07
CA VAL A 106 36.96 -41.16 -40.16
C VAL A 106 36.33 -41.08 -38.76
N MET A 107 36.60 -42.08 -37.91
CA MET A 107 36.11 -42.05 -36.53
C MET A 107 36.60 -40.85 -35.76
N LEU A 108 37.92 -40.55 -35.83
CA LEU A 108 38.48 -39.33 -35.20
C LEU A 108 37.92 -38.06 -35.79
N GLY A 109 37.68 -38.03 -37.10
CA GLY A 109 37.05 -36.90 -37.77
C GLY A 109 35.61 -36.67 -37.30
N VAL A 110 34.81 -37.76 -37.15
CA VAL A 110 33.44 -37.69 -36.60
C VAL A 110 33.47 -37.23 -35.14
N CYS A 111 34.37 -37.80 -34.31
CA CYS A 111 34.50 -37.37 -32.91
C CYS A 111 34.93 -35.90 -32.79
N ALA A 112 35.87 -35.45 -33.64
CA ALA A 112 36.31 -34.07 -33.67
C ALA A 112 35.21 -33.12 -34.15
N ALA A 113 34.43 -33.52 -35.16
CA ALA A 113 33.25 -32.76 -35.60
C ALA A 113 32.17 -32.68 -34.53
N TYR A 114 31.89 -33.79 -33.87
CA TYR A 114 30.94 -33.84 -32.73
C TYR A 114 31.42 -32.93 -31.60
N ALA A 115 32.65 -33.10 -31.14
CA ALA A 115 33.20 -32.28 -30.05
C ALA A 115 33.25 -30.79 -30.45
N GLY A 116 33.68 -30.48 -31.68
CA GLY A 116 33.69 -29.11 -32.18
C GLY A 116 32.27 -28.48 -32.21
N THR A 117 31.27 -29.24 -32.68
CA THR A 117 29.92 -28.77 -32.77
C THR A 117 29.34 -28.55 -31.37
N THR A 118 29.47 -29.51 -30.45
CA THR A 118 28.89 -29.41 -29.10
C THR A 118 29.60 -28.36 -28.22
N LEU A 119 30.94 -28.22 -28.34
CA LEU A 119 31.69 -27.27 -27.54
C LEU A 119 31.49 -25.81 -27.97
N LEU A 120 31.28 -25.60 -29.28
CA LEU A 120 31.10 -24.26 -29.87
C LEU A 120 29.64 -23.88 -30.10
N TRP A 121 28.69 -24.77 -29.80
CA TRP A 121 27.26 -24.48 -29.96
C TRP A 121 26.82 -23.39 -28.99
N PRO A 122 26.10 -22.38 -29.48
CA PRO A 122 25.59 -21.31 -28.60
C PRO A 122 24.51 -21.86 -27.60
N LEU A 123 24.40 -21.18 -26.45
CA LEU A 123 23.53 -21.63 -25.35
C LEU A 123 22.09 -21.05 -25.39
N HIS A 124 21.70 -20.35 -26.46
CA HIS A 124 20.41 -19.69 -26.53
C HIS A 124 19.21 -20.65 -26.49
N GLU A 125 19.39 -21.93 -26.85
CA GLU A 125 18.35 -22.96 -26.75
C GLU A 125 18.19 -23.51 -25.32
N VAL A 126 19.18 -23.30 -24.45
CA VAL A 126 19.19 -23.70 -23.04
C VAL A 126 19.40 -22.51 -22.14
N ALA A 127 18.68 -21.40 -22.42
CA ALA A 127 18.78 -20.18 -21.65
C ALA A 127 18.46 -20.44 -20.17
N PRO A 128 19.18 -19.78 -19.24
CA PRO A 128 18.86 -19.83 -17.82
C PRO A 128 17.42 -19.39 -17.54
N VAL A 129 16.78 -20.05 -16.61
CA VAL A 129 15.40 -19.74 -16.19
C VAL A 129 15.41 -18.99 -14.89
N VAL A 130 14.78 -17.81 -14.87
CA VAL A 130 14.57 -17.03 -13.66
C VAL A 130 13.23 -17.43 -13.01
N SER A 131 13.30 -17.80 -11.76
CA SER A 131 12.10 -18.13 -10.94
C SER A 131 12.00 -17.11 -9.80
N PRO A 132 10.88 -16.40 -9.67
CA PRO A 132 10.67 -15.51 -8.54
C PRO A 132 10.56 -16.30 -7.23
N VAL A 133 11.07 -15.71 -6.15
CA VAL A 133 10.86 -16.16 -4.77
C VAL A 133 9.77 -15.26 -4.17
N ALA A 134 8.74 -15.87 -3.61
CA ALA A 134 7.69 -15.11 -2.92
C ALA A 134 8.27 -14.47 -1.66
N LEU A 135 8.14 -13.15 -1.55
CA LEU A 135 8.49 -12.42 -0.35
C LEU A 135 7.32 -12.47 0.63
N GLU A 136 7.60 -12.87 1.86
CA GLU A 136 6.67 -12.74 2.97
C GLU A 136 6.90 -11.37 3.63
N LEU A 137 6.02 -10.42 3.36
CA LEU A 137 6.05 -9.09 3.96
C LEU A 137 5.03 -9.06 5.10
N PRO A 138 5.46 -9.11 6.36
CA PRO A 138 4.54 -9.03 7.48
C PRO A 138 3.91 -7.63 7.56
N PRO A 139 2.68 -7.52 8.10
CA PRO A 139 2.11 -6.22 8.42
C PRO A 139 2.96 -5.51 9.48
N ALA A 140 2.91 -4.18 9.49
CA ALA A 140 3.51 -3.39 10.54
C ALA A 140 3.00 -3.85 11.92
N PRO A 141 3.82 -3.81 12.97
CA PRO A 141 3.35 -4.13 14.31
C PRO A 141 2.23 -3.17 14.74
N PRO A 142 1.29 -3.63 15.58
CA PRO A 142 0.29 -2.73 16.16
C PRO A 142 0.96 -1.57 16.89
N ALA A 143 0.41 -0.36 16.71
CA ALA A 143 0.93 0.82 17.38
C ALA A 143 0.83 0.68 18.91
N VAL A 144 1.89 1.03 19.60
CA VAL A 144 1.94 1.08 21.06
C VAL A 144 1.94 2.54 21.48
N VAL A 145 0.87 2.97 22.14
CA VAL A 145 0.64 4.37 22.53
C VAL A 145 0.38 4.44 24.04
N THR A 146 1.01 5.39 24.70
CA THR A 146 0.80 5.66 26.14
C THR A 146 -0.39 6.61 26.30
N TRP A 147 -1.53 6.08 26.67
CA TRP A 147 -2.76 6.86 26.84
C TRP A 147 -2.73 7.75 28.09
N PRO A 148 -3.41 8.93 28.04
CA PRO A 148 -3.54 9.79 29.21
C PRO A 148 -4.31 9.12 30.34
N GLU A 149 -3.97 9.46 31.60
CA GLU A 149 -4.69 8.95 32.79
C GLU A 149 -6.09 9.57 32.91
N ALA A 150 -6.30 10.78 32.41
CA ALA A 150 -7.60 11.46 32.40
C ALA A 150 -8.09 11.69 30.98
N GLY A 151 -9.40 11.57 30.77
CA GLY A 151 -10.02 11.77 29.48
C GLY A 151 -9.77 10.64 28.50
N SER A 152 -9.76 10.97 27.22
CA SER A 152 -9.55 10.01 26.13
C SER A 152 -8.76 10.62 24.99
N ALA A 153 -8.16 9.77 24.14
CA ALA A 153 -7.40 10.24 23.01
C ALA A 153 -7.42 9.26 21.84
N ALA A 154 -7.12 9.77 20.66
CA ALA A 154 -6.77 8.98 19.47
C ALA A 154 -5.60 9.62 18.74
N VAL A 155 -4.86 8.78 18.02
CA VAL A 155 -3.79 9.20 17.10
C VAL A 155 -3.92 8.46 15.78
N ALA A 156 -3.51 9.10 14.71
CA ALA A 156 -3.47 8.49 13.40
C ALA A 156 -2.31 9.05 12.56
N VAL A 157 -1.91 8.25 11.60
CA VAL A 157 -1.12 8.66 10.44
C VAL A 157 -2.10 8.78 9.27
N GLU A 158 -2.09 9.88 8.54
CA GLU A 158 -3.05 10.14 7.45
C GLU A 158 -3.12 8.97 6.46
N GLY A 159 -4.34 8.47 6.24
CA GLY A 159 -4.59 7.34 5.34
C GLY A 159 -4.29 5.96 5.92
N LEU A 160 -3.95 5.85 7.21
CA LEU A 160 -3.77 4.58 7.94
C LEU A 160 -4.79 4.46 9.08
N ASP A 161 -4.94 3.23 9.60
CA ASP A 161 -5.91 2.94 10.65
C ASP A 161 -5.63 3.73 11.94
N THR A 162 -6.66 4.39 12.46
CA THR A 162 -6.62 5.14 13.71
C THR A 162 -6.48 4.22 14.93
N VAL A 163 -5.74 4.69 15.93
CA VAL A 163 -5.67 4.03 17.25
C VAL A 163 -6.28 4.94 18.30
N ALA A 164 -7.23 4.44 19.04
CA ALA A 164 -7.96 5.19 20.05
C ALA A 164 -7.94 4.49 21.42
N SER A 165 -7.95 5.29 22.50
CA SER A 165 -7.99 4.80 23.87
C SER A 165 -9.35 4.20 24.25
N THR A 166 -10.43 4.66 23.59
CA THR A 166 -11.82 4.24 23.82
C THR A 166 -12.69 4.58 22.62
N ALA A 167 -13.80 3.85 22.47
CA ALA A 167 -14.87 4.17 21.53
C ALA A 167 -16.01 4.99 22.18
N GLU A 168 -15.89 5.36 23.46
CA GLU A 168 -16.90 6.14 24.15
C GLU A 168 -16.84 7.61 23.74
N PRO A 169 -17.99 8.22 23.35
CA PRO A 169 -18.02 9.63 23.00
C PRO A 169 -17.91 10.53 24.23
N ALA A 170 -17.20 11.65 24.07
CA ALA A 170 -17.08 12.69 25.07
C ALA A 170 -17.48 14.05 24.50
N GLU A 171 -17.73 15.02 25.38
CA GLU A 171 -18.00 16.41 25.02
C GLU A 171 -16.81 16.99 24.23
N ILE A 172 -17.08 17.66 23.09
CA ILE A 172 -16.04 18.21 22.22
C ILE A 172 -15.98 19.73 22.19
N ALA A 173 -16.95 20.38 22.81
CA ALA A 173 -17.02 21.85 22.85
C ALA A 173 -16.79 22.49 21.47
N SER A 174 -15.97 23.53 21.39
CA SER A 174 -15.69 24.27 20.17
C SER A 174 -14.97 23.50 19.06
N ILE A 175 -14.57 22.23 19.26
CA ILE A 175 -14.12 21.39 18.15
C ILE A 175 -15.26 21.14 17.15
N THR A 176 -16.51 21.21 17.59
CA THR A 176 -17.72 21.23 16.75
C THR A 176 -17.60 22.17 15.56
N LYS A 177 -16.96 23.33 15.74
CA LYS A 177 -16.77 24.33 14.67
C LYS A 177 -16.01 23.82 13.46
N VAL A 178 -15.24 22.76 13.60
CA VAL A 178 -14.59 22.10 12.46
C VAL A 178 -15.63 21.61 11.46
N ALA A 179 -16.57 20.79 11.92
CA ALA A 179 -17.67 20.30 11.08
C ALA A 179 -18.57 21.44 10.61
N SER A 180 -18.89 22.40 11.49
CA SER A 180 -19.75 23.54 11.14
C SER A 180 -19.16 24.38 10.02
N VAL A 181 -17.85 24.67 10.06
CA VAL A 181 -17.14 25.41 9.00
C VAL A 181 -17.08 24.61 7.71
N MET A 182 -16.82 23.31 7.77
CA MET A 182 -16.86 22.46 6.58
C MET A 182 -18.23 22.46 5.92
N MET A 183 -19.30 22.39 6.71
CA MET A 183 -20.67 22.50 6.20
C MET A 183 -21.00 23.90 5.61
N VAL A 184 -20.39 24.96 6.16
CA VAL A 184 -20.49 26.31 5.57
C VAL A 184 -19.78 26.34 4.22
N LEU A 185 -18.55 25.85 4.14
CA LEU A 185 -17.76 25.79 2.89
C LEU A 185 -18.43 24.93 1.80
N ASP A 186 -19.21 23.91 2.16
CA ASP A 186 -20.02 23.16 1.19
C ASP A 186 -21.20 23.96 0.66
N ARG A 187 -21.75 24.90 1.44
CA ARG A 187 -22.88 25.76 1.04
C ARG A 187 -22.44 27.03 0.34
N LEU A 188 -21.33 27.57 0.78
CA LEU A 188 -20.67 28.78 0.29
C LEU A 188 -19.22 28.43 -0.08
N PRO A 189 -18.99 27.81 -1.25
CA PRO A 189 -17.65 27.35 -1.59
C PRO A 189 -16.67 28.50 -1.77
N LEU A 190 -15.47 28.37 -1.18
CA LEU A 190 -14.34 29.27 -1.33
C LEU A 190 -13.15 28.58 -1.98
N ALA A 191 -12.55 29.19 -2.96
CA ALA A 191 -11.22 28.83 -3.44
C ALA A 191 -10.12 29.60 -2.66
N PRO A 192 -8.88 29.10 -2.61
CA PRO A 192 -7.78 29.83 -2.01
C PRO A 192 -7.64 31.25 -2.53
N GLY A 193 -7.58 32.23 -1.62
CA GLY A 193 -7.49 33.64 -1.92
C GLY A 193 -8.82 34.37 -2.16
N GLU A 194 -9.94 33.64 -2.23
CA GLU A 194 -11.29 34.23 -2.32
C GLU A 194 -11.76 34.71 -0.93
N GLN A 195 -12.62 35.74 -0.93
CA GLN A 195 -13.19 36.29 0.29
C GLN A 195 -14.63 35.82 0.55
N GLY A 196 -15.31 35.35 -0.48
CA GLY A 196 -16.72 34.95 -0.39
C GLY A 196 -17.71 36.11 -0.24
N PRO A 197 -18.98 35.82 0.04
CA PRO A 197 -20.01 36.84 0.28
C PRO A 197 -19.70 37.69 1.51
N GLU A 198 -20.25 38.91 1.50
CA GLU A 198 -20.16 39.84 2.63
C GLU A 198 -21.41 39.78 3.51
N PHE A 199 -21.21 39.81 4.82
CA PHE A 199 -22.24 39.84 5.86
C PHE A 199 -22.21 41.19 6.52
N SER A 200 -23.34 41.89 6.56
CA SER A 200 -23.48 43.22 7.17
C SER A 200 -23.80 43.10 8.66
N PHE A 201 -23.25 44.03 9.43
CA PHE A 201 -23.41 44.08 10.88
C PHE A 201 -23.84 45.48 11.31
N ASP A 202 -24.70 45.53 12.30
CA ASP A 202 -25.19 46.77 12.88
C ASP A 202 -24.82 46.89 14.38
N TYR A 203 -25.29 47.95 15.03
CA TYR A 203 -25.06 48.15 16.46
C TYR A 203 -25.72 47.04 17.33
N GLY A 204 -26.80 46.42 16.86
CA GLY A 204 -27.45 45.30 17.54
C GLY A 204 -26.54 44.09 17.63
N ASP A 205 -25.81 43.77 16.58
CA ASP A 205 -24.86 42.65 16.53
C ASP A 205 -23.71 42.87 17.52
N SER A 206 -23.22 44.12 17.65
CA SER A 206 -22.17 44.45 18.63
C SER A 206 -22.71 44.41 20.08
N VAL A 207 -23.99 44.69 20.32
CA VAL A 207 -24.62 44.48 21.63
C VAL A 207 -24.74 42.98 21.92
N GLU A 208 -25.12 42.17 20.92
CA GLU A 208 -25.24 40.71 21.04
C GLU A 208 -23.88 40.07 21.39
N TYR A 209 -22.79 40.54 20.82
CA TYR A 209 -21.43 40.14 21.22
C TYR A 209 -21.24 40.20 22.73
N TRP A 210 -21.71 41.26 23.40
CA TRP A 210 -21.62 41.36 24.86
C TRP A 210 -22.54 40.37 25.61
N ASP A 211 -23.62 39.90 25.01
CA ASP A 211 -24.47 38.84 25.60
C ASP A 211 -23.71 37.50 25.59
N TYR A 212 -23.03 37.16 24.49
CA TYR A 212 -22.12 35.99 24.44
C TYR A 212 -21.04 36.08 25.52
N ARG A 213 -20.35 37.22 25.62
CA ARG A 213 -19.30 37.45 26.62
C ARG A 213 -19.79 37.32 28.06
N ARG A 214 -21.00 37.84 28.36
CA ARG A 214 -21.61 37.72 29.67
C ARG A 214 -22.06 36.31 30.02
N SER A 215 -22.26 35.48 29.00
CA SER A 215 -22.59 34.06 29.14
C SER A 215 -21.38 33.16 29.17
N ASP A 216 -20.16 33.74 29.32
CA ASP A 216 -18.88 33.05 29.35
C ASP A 216 -18.53 32.31 28.04
N GLN A 217 -19.10 32.77 26.93
CA GLN A 217 -18.82 32.23 25.61
C GLN A 217 -17.70 32.96 24.90
N SER A 218 -16.95 32.22 24.08
CA SER A 218 -16.00 32.83 23.15
C SER A 218 -16.77 33.60 22.08
N ALA A 219 -16.47 34.88 21.91
CA ALA A 219 -17.09 35.72 20.90
C ALA A 219 -16.11 36.80 20.45
N LEU A 220 -16.28 37.31 19.24
CA LEU A 220 -15.52 38.43 18.67
C LEU A 220 -16.49 39.58 18.33
N ASP A 221 -16.04 40.82 18.54
CA ASP A 221 -16.82 42.00 18.16
C ASP A 221 -16.91 42.14 16.63
N VAL A 222 -17.89 42.89 16.15
CA VAL A 222 -18.21 43.06 14.74
C VAL A 222 -18.03 44.53 14.29
N PRO A 223 -17.76 44.81 13.00
CA PRO A 223 -17.69 46.17 12.50
C PRO A 223 -19.11 46.78 12.43
N VAL A 224 -19.43 47.71 13.36
CA VAL A 224 -20.71 48.41 13.36
C VAL A 224 -20.87 49.21 12.08
N ASP A 225 -22.01 49.07 11.41
CA ASP A 225 -22.31 49.65 10.06
C ASP A 225 -21.27 49.22 9.00
N GLY A 226 -20.63 48.08 9.17
CA GLY A 226 -19.63 47.50 8.28
C GLY A 226 -19.96 46.10 7.86
N THR A 227 -19.00 45.43 7.18
CA THR A 227 -19.15 44.07 6.70
C THR A 227 -17.97 43.21 7.11
N LEU A 228 -18.19 41.89 7.22
CA LEU A 228 -17.15 40.85 7.20
C LEU A 228 -17.39 39.96 6.00
N THR A 229 -16.32 39.59 5.33
CA THR A 229 -16.38 38.55 4.31
C THR A 229 -16.56 37.18 4.96
N GLU A 230 -17.05 36.19 4.21
CA GLU A 230 -17.10 34.81 4.67
C GLU A 230 -15.75 34.35 5.21
N TYR A 231 -14.67 34.57 4.45
CA TYR A 231 -13.32 34.20 4.87
C TYR A 231 -12.93 34.80 6.23
N GLN A 232 -13.24 36.09 6.45
CA GLN A 232 -12.99 36.77 7.74
C GLN A 232 -13.82 36.17 8.88
N MET A 233 -15.09 35.81 8.61
CA MET A 233 -15.91 35.11 9.59
C MET A 233 -15.34 33.74 9.92
N LEU A 234 -14.91 32.97 8.92
CA LEU A 234 -14.27 31.66 9.14
C LEU A 234 -12.97 31.79 9.94
N GLN A 235 -12.16 32.83 9.67
CA GLN A 235 -10.98 33.14 10.51
C GLN A 235 -11.40 33.40 11.98
N GLY A 236 -12.39 34.23 12.21
CA GLY A 236 -12.91 34.51 13.56
C GLY A 236 -13.41 33.26 14.28
N ILE A 237 -14.08 32.36 13.56
CA ILE A 237 -14.60 31.10 14.08
C ILE A 237 -13.49 30.12 14.45
N LEU A 238 -12.49 29.96 13.59
CA LEU A 238 -11.46 28.93 13.76
C LEU A 238 -10.32 29.41 14.67
N LEU A 239 -9.86 30.65 14.54
CA LEU A 239 -8.78 31.21 15.36
C LEU A 239 -9.30 31.66 16.73
N GLY A 240 -10.27 32.57 16.72
CA GLY A 240 -10.84 33.18 17.93
C GLY A 240 -11.96 32.39 18.60
N SER A 241 -12.35 31.28 17.99
CA SER A 241 -13.45 30.42 18.46
C SER A 241 -14.80 31.16 18.58
N ALA A 242 -15.07 32.18 17.75
CA ALA A 242 -16.24 33.05 17.83
C ALA A 242 -17.57 32.28 17.66
N ASN A 243 -18.32 32.12 18.77
CA ASN A 243 -19.64 31.49 18.75
C ASN A 243 -20.64 32.35 17.99
N ASN A 244 -20.64 33.65 18.24
CA ASN A 244 -21.54 34.61 17.56
C ASN A 244 -21.38 34.60 16.04
N TYR A 245 -20.16 34.35 15.50
CA TYR A 245 -19.96 34.30 14.06
C TYR A 245 -20.52 33.02 13.45
N ILE A 246 -20.27 31.87 14.08
CA ILE A 246 -20.80 30.59 13.54
C ILE A 246 -22.32 30.49 13.73
N ASP A 247 -22.86 30.99 14.85
CA ASP A 247 -24.30 31.00 15.07
C ASP A 247 -24.99 31.91 14.03
N ARG A 248 -24.44 33.09 13.69
CA ARG A 248 -24.92 33.96 12.62
C ARG A 248 -24.93 33.25 11.26
N LEU A 249 -23.85 32.56 10.87
CA LEU A 249 -23.81 31.79 9.64
C LEU A 249 -24.79 30.63 9.65
N SER A 250 -24.92 29.94 10.79
CA SER A 250 -25.85 28.83 10.94
C SER A 250 -27.32 29.28 10.81
N ASP A 251 -27.68 30.39 11.45
CA ASP A 251 -29.02 30.94 11.36
C ASP A 251 -29.40 31.33 9.95
N GLU A 252 -28.45 31.87 9.18
CA GLU A 252 -28.67 32.23 7.77
C GLU A 252 -28.79 31.00 6.86
N LEU A 253 -28.00 29.97 7.09
CA LEU A 253 -27.94 28.79 6.22
C LEU A 253 -28.96 27.70 6.59
N TRP A 254 -29.28 27.53 7.88
CA TRP A 254 -30.16 26.46 8.37
C TRP A 254 -31.36 26.98 9.17
N GLY A 255 -31.32 28.19 9.72
CA GLY A 255 -32.45 28.85 10.37
C GLY A 255 -32.73 28.37 11.80
N SER A 256 -32.19 27.23 12.23
CA SER A 256 -32.34 26.74 13.62
C SER A 256 -31.31 25.65 13.96
N ASP A 257 -30.96 25.52 15.25
CA ASP A 257 -30.12 24.43 15.77
C ASP A 257 -30.65 23.04 15.38
N ARG A 258 -31.95 22.85 15.35
CA ARG A 258 -32.58 21.59 14.97
C ARG A 258 -32.30 21.25 13.48
N ASP A 259 -32.39 22.24 12.64
CA ASP A 259 -32.14 22.06 11.19
C ASP A 259 -30.65 21.92 10.89
N PHE A 260 -29.81 22.67 11.64
CA PHE A 260 -28.36 22.46 11.65
C PHE A 260 -28.01 21.02 12.06
N ALA A 261 -28.53 20.53 13.19
CA ALA A 261 -28.24 19.18 13.68
C ALA A 261 -28.59 18.08 12.66
N ARG A 262 -29.75 18.22 11.98
CA ARG A 262 -30.13 17.29 10.89
C ARG A 262 -29.23 17.39 9.67
N ALA A 263 -28.80 18.59 9.32
CA ALA A 263 -27.85 18.81 8.24
C ALA A 263 -26.48 18.22 8.62
N ALA A 264 -26.03 18.42 9.84
CA ALA A 264 -24.78 17.87 10.36
C ALA A 264 -24.77 16.34 10.36
N GLU A 265 -25.82 15.68 10.84
CA GLU A 265 -25.98 14.23 10.78
C GLU A 265 -25.89 13.70 9.33
N THR A 266 -26.52 14.42 8.41
CA THR A 266 -26.49 14.05 6.98
C THR A 266 -25.10 14.24 6.38
N TRP A 267 -24.44 15.35 6.73
CA TRP A 267 -23.11 15.70 6.25
C TRP A 267 -22.06 14.71 6.76
N LEU A 268 -22.05 14.41 8.07
CA LEU A 268 -21.14 13.45 8.69
C LEU A 268 -21.25 12.07 8.03
N ARG A 269 -22.48 11.59 7.85
CA ARG A 269 -22.73 10.30 7.17
C ARG A 269 -22.25 10.30 5.71
N ALA A 270 -22.43 11.41 4.99
CA ALA A 270 -22.01 11.52 3.60
C ALA A 270 -20.47 11.49 3.43
N HIS A 271 -19.76 11.90 4.49
CA HIS A 271 -18.28 11.89 4.51
C HIS A 271 -17.69 10.67 5.22
N GLY A 272 -18.52 9.70 5.64
CA GLY A 272 -18.08 8.49 6.34
C GLY A 272 -17.51 8.76 7.73
N ILE A 273 -17.96 9.85 8.40
CA ILE A 273 -17.53 10.21 9.74
C ILE A 273 -18.50 9.63 10.74
N ASP A 274 -18.03 8.66 11.52
CA ASP A 274 -18.81 7.99 12.54
C ASP A 274 -18.46 8.51 13.96
N GLY A 275 -19.31 8.20 14.93
CA GLY A 275 -19.05 8.54 16.33
C GLY A 275 -19.14 10.03 16.68
N VAL A 276 -19.59 10.91 15.78
CA VAL A 276 -19.77 12.35 15.98
C VAL A 276 -21.26 12.70 16.00
N SER A 277 -21.71 13.45 17.01
CA SER A 277 -23.08 13.94 17.14
C SER A 277 -23.12 15.41 17.52
N LEU A 278 -23.74 16.23 16.68
CA LEU A 278 -23.78 17.69 16.82
C LEU A 278 -25.22 18.16 16.99
N VAL A 279 -25.45 19.05 17.95
CA VAL A 279 -26.76 19.64 18.24
C VAL A 279 -26.79 21.16 18.10
N THR A 280 -25.64 21.83 18.21
CA THR A 280 -25.47 23.28 17.99
C THR A 280 -24.23 23.54 17.13
N PRO A 281 -24.16 24.63 16.36
CA PRO A 281 -23.03 24.91 15.48
C PRO A 281 -21.76 25.37 16.21
N SER A 282 -21.93 26.03 17.37
CA SER A 282 -20.82 26.59 18.14
C SER A 282 -20.13 25.58 19.07
N GLY A 283 -20.83 24.50 19.42
CA GLY A 283 -20.38 23.53 20.41
C GLY A 283 -20.56 23.98 21.86
N PHE A 284 -21.36 25.02 22.11
CA PHE A 284 -21.68 25.48 23.47
C PHE A 284 -22.87 24.74 24.05
N ASP A 285 -22.89 23.44 23.84
CA ASP A 285 -23.86 22.48 24.40
C ASP A 285 -23.14 21.15 24.62
N GLU A 286 -23.23 20.61 25.85
CA GLU A 286 -22.56 19.35 26.25
C GLU A 286 -22.97 18.12 25.39
N ARG A 287 -24.07 18.22 24.66
CA ARG A 287 -24.56 17.18 23.75
C ARG A 287 -23.84 17.16 22.39
N ASN A 288 -22.95 18.13 22.11
CA ASN A 288 -22.01 18.01 21.02
C ASN A 288 -20.90 17.06 21.49
N VAL A 289 -20.96 15.83 21.04
CA VAL A 289 -20.08 14.76 21.50
C VAL A 289 -19.42 14.05 20.31
N ALA A 290 -18.23 13.53 20.53
CA ALA A 290 -17.56 12.66 19.56
C ALA A 290 -16.73 11.59 20.25
N THR A 291 -16.52 10.46 19.56
CA THR A 291 -15.45 9.54 19.89
C THR A 291 -14.10 10.15 19.47
N PRO A 292 -12.99 9.82 20.12
CA PRO A 292 -11.67 10.28 19.69
C PRO A 292 -11.35 9.90 18.23
N GLU A 293 -11.73 8.70 17.79
CA GLU A 293 -11.60 8.22 16.42
C GLU A 293 -12.40 9.06 15.42
N GLY A 294 -13.69 9.32 15.71
CA GLY A 294 -14.53 10.15 14.83
C GLY A 294 -14.01 11.58 14.67
N LEU A 295 -13.25 12.11 15.67
CA LEU A 295 -12.57 13.39 15.53
C LEU A 295 -11.36 13.30 14.58
N ILE A 296 -10.66 12.19 14.53
CA ILE A 296 -9.58 11.98 13.53
C ILE A 296 -10.20 11.94 12.13
N GLU A 297 -11.25 11.16 11.90
CA GLU A 297 -11.96 11.13 10.61
C GLU A 297 -12.42 12.54 10.17
N LEU A 298 -12.99 13.31 11.12
CA LEU A 298 -13.36 14.71 10.86
C LEU A 298 -12.17 15.58 10.51
N ALA A 299 -11.03 15.42 11.19
CA ALA A 299 -9.81 16.16 10.91
C ALA A 299 -9.24 15.85 9.53
N GLU A 300 -9.20 14.58 9.14
CA GLU A 300 -8.73 14.15 7.81
C GLU A 300 -9.59 14.75 6.69
N VAL A 301 -10.92 14.73 6.85
CA VAL A 301 -11.83 15.35 5.88
C VAL A 301 -11.60 16.85 5.81
N ALA A 302 -11.49 17.54 6.95
CA ALA A 302 -11.36 18.98 7.02
C ALA A 302 -10.01 19.47 6.47
N MET A 303 -8.91 18.80 6.81
CA MET A 303 -7.56 19.20 6.38
C MET A 303 -7.30 19.01 4.88
N ARG A 304 -8.13 18.23 4.19
CA ARG A 304 -8.11 18.16 2.71
C ARG A 304 -8.67 19.40 2.03
N HIS A 305 -9.44 20.24 2.76
CA HIS A 305 -9.97 21.49 2.20
C HIS A 305 -8.93 22.61 2.32
N PRO A 306 -8.40 23.17 1.22
CA PRO A 306 -7.24 24.05 1.26
C PRO A 306 -7.49 25.35 2.04
N VAL A 307 -8.69 25.95 1.96
CA VAL A 307 -9.03 27.16 2.72
C VAL A 307 -9.12 26.88 4.21
N PHE A 308 -9.71 25.73 4.59
CA PHE A 308 -9.76 25.32 5.99
C PHE A 308 -8.35 25.12 6.55
N ALA A 309 -7.51 24.36 5.87
CA ALA A 309 -6.13 24.08 6.27
C ALA A 309 -5.29 25.39 6.39
N GLU A 310 -5.45 26.31 5.45
CA GLU A 310 -4.81 27.64 5.51
C GLU A 310 -5.22 28.39 6.77
N ILE A 311 -6.53 28.47 7.05
CA ILE A 311 -7.04 29.23 8.21
C ILE A 311 -6.54 28.61 9.52
N VAL A 312 -6.69 27.29 9.73
CA VAL A 312 -6.32 26.66 11.01
C VAL A 312 -4.80 26.68 11.27
N GLY A 313 -3.98 26.76 10.22
CA GLY A 313 -2.53 26.96 10.31
C GLY A 313 -2.11 28.40 10.57
N THR A 314 -3.03 29.37 10.43
CA THR A 314 -2.75 30.80 10.66
C THR A 314 -2.64 31.12 12.15
N ARG A 315 -1.57 31.79 12.57
CA ARG A 315 -1.33 32.16 13.98
C ARG A 315 -2.10 33.40 14.42
N THR A 316 -2.18 34.40 13.56
CA THR A 316 -2.87 35.68 13.82
C THR A 316 -3.54 36.18 12.57
N ALA A 317 -4.69 36.86 12.71
CA ALA A 317 -5.38 37.54 11.63
C ALA A 317 -5.95 38.87 12.12
N GLU A 318 -5.98 39.88 11.23
CA GLU A 318 -6.65 41.17 11.48
C GLU A 318 -8.10 41.06 10.98
N ILE A 319 -9.07 41.17 11.89
CA ILE A 319 -10.49 41.05 11.58
C ILE A 319 -11.17 42.40 11.87
N PRO A 320 -11.87 43.00 10.90
CA PRO A 320 -12.60 44.23 11.14
C PRO A 320 -13.56 44.14 12.33
N GLY A 321 -13.57 45.12 13.22
CA GLY A 321 -14.36 45.11 14.46
C GLY A 321 -13.67 44.38 15.62
N ALA A 322 -13.01 43.26 15.39
CA ALA A 322 -12.37 42.46 16.41
C ALA A 322 -10.88 42.79 16.63
N GLY A 323 -10.21 43.43 15.63
CA GLY A 323 -8.76 43.70 15.68
C GLY A 323 -7.94 42.44 15.41
N THR A 324 -6.75 42.40 16.05
CA THR A 324 -5.84 41.22 15.94
C THR A 324 -6.39 40.03 16.72
N VAL A 325 -6.73 38.97 16.02
CA VAL A 325 -7.20 37.68 16.59
C VAL A 325 -6.07 36.67 16.54
N THR A 326 -5.72 36.12 17.70
CA THR A 326 -4.70 35.08 17.84
C THR A 326 -5.36 33.71 17.86
N ASN A 327 -4.78 32.75 17.17
CA ASN A 327 -5.25 31.37 17.19
C ASN A 327 -5.07 30.77 18.59
N GLY A 328 -6.17 30.23 19.13
CA GLY A 328 -6.18 29.61 20.45
C GLY A 328 -5.47 28.26 20.54
N ASN A 329 -4.96 27.71 19.44
CA ASN A 329 -4.23 26.45 19.43
C ASN A 329 -2.75 26.66 19.78
N GLY A 330 -2.40 26.46 21.05
CA GLY A 330 -1.02 26.59 21.53
C GLY A 330 -0.01 25.63 20.89
N MET A 331 -0.48 24.53 20.26
CA MET A 331 0.40 23.61 19.53
C MET A 331 1.02 24.23 18.26
N LEU A 332 0.47 25.34 17.74
CA LEU A 332 1.06 26.03 16.59
C LEU A 332 2.44 26.68 16.90
N GLU A 333 2.83 26.74 18.17
CA GLU A 333 4.19 27.14 18.56
C GLU A 333 5.21 26.05 18.26
N ASP A 334 4.77 24.78 18.23
CA ASP A 334 5.63 23.64 17.98
C ASP A 334 5.95 23.51 16.48
N PRO A 335 7.15 23.04 16.11
CA PRO A 335 7.54 22.89 14.72
C PRO A 335 6.60 21.96 13.96
N ALA A 336 6.32 22.33 12.71
CA ALA A 336 5.54 21.53 11.75
C ALA A 336 4.08 21.23 12.14
N VAL A 337 3.58 21.78 13.25
CA VAL A 337 2.13 21.75 13.56
C VAL A 337 1.38 22.67 12.60
N VAL A 338 0.32 22.14 11.98
CA VAL A 338 -0.45 22.81 10.93
C VAL A 338 -1.91 23.11 11.29
N GLY A 339 -2.30 22.83 12.51
CA GLY A 339 -3.68 23.10 13.01
C GLY A 339 -4.03 22.19 14.18
N ILE A 340 -5.27 22.04 14.62
CA ILE A 340 -6.55 22.36 13.99
C ILE A 340 -7.39 23.23 14.93
N LYS A 341 -7.94 22.65 16.04
CA LYS A 341 -8.94 23.36 16.86
C LYS A 341 -8.91 22.93 18.33
N THR A 342 -9.03 23.92 19.20
CA THR A 342 -9.26 23.75 20.64
C THR A 342 -10.74 23.73 20.96
N GLY A 343 -11.11 23.01 22.02
CA GLY A 343 -12.46 23.04 22.61
C GLY A 343 -12.37 23.15 24.12
N THR A 344 -13.17 24.03 24.73
CA THR A 344 -13.26 24.13 26.20
C THR A 344 -14.69 24.46 26.59
N LEU A 345 -15.30 23.61 27.42
CA LEU A 345 -16.58 23.83 28.06
C LEU A 345 -16.45 23.33 29.50
N THR A 346 -16.78 22.06 29.79
CA THR A 346 -16.51 21.45 31.10
C THR A 346 -15.05 21.00 31.19
N TRP A 347 -14.52 20.51 30.08
CA TRP A 347 -13.16 19.96 29.95
C TRP A 347 -12.39 20.65 28.83
N TRP A 348 -11.09 20.43 28.82
CA TRP A 348 -10.18 20.96 27.81
C TRP A 348 -9.91 19.89 26.76
N ASN A 349 -10.18 20.24 25.50
CA ASN A 349 -10.09 19.34 24.35
C ASN A 349 -9.17 19.95 23.28
N LEU A 350 -8.53 19.12 22.49
CA LEU A 350 -7.65 19.54 21.41
C LEU A 350 -7.66 18.54 20.25
N LEU A 351 -7.82 19.06 19.06
CA LEU A 351 -7.65 18.35 17.80
C LEU A 351 -6.48 19.00 17.07
N THR A 352 -5.44 18.24 16.74
CA THR A 352 -4.18 18.75 16.19
C THR A 352 -3.73 17.91 15.00
N ALA A 353 -3.07 18.59 14.04
CA ALA A 353 -2.36 17.96 12.92
C ALA A 353 -0.92 18.46 12.87
N LYS A 354 0.02 17.57 12.52
CA LYS A 354 1.44 17.85 12.40
C LYS A 354 2.01 17.12 11.19
N ASP A 355 2.78 17.82 10.35
CA ASP A 355 3.47 17.24 9.21
C ASP A 355 4.89 16.83 9.62
N VAL A 356 5.29 15.59 9.27
CA VAL A 356 6.61 15.04 9.56
C VAL A 356 7.22 14.41 8.30
N GLU A 357 8.54 14.43 8.20
CA GLU A 357 9.27 13.78 7.12
C GLU A 357 9.76 12.39 7.59
N VAL A 358 9.37 11.35 6.87
CA VAL A 358 9.81 9.98 7.08
C VAL A 358 10.35 9.45 5.76
N ASP A 359 11.64 9.16 5.69
CA ASP A 359 12.35 8.63 4.51
C ASP A 359 12.05 9.41 3.21
N GLY A 360 12.01 10.77 3.32
CA GLY A 360 11.73 11.65 2.20
C GLY A 360 10.26 11.75 1.80
N THR A 361 9.36 11.14 2.57
CA THR A 361 7.91 11.24 2.41
C THR A 361 7.33 12.13 3.50
N THR A 362 6.59 13.19 3.10
CA THR A 362 5.84 14.00 4.07
C THR A 362 4.59 13.24 4.50
N VAL A 363 4.47 13.01 5.79
CA VAL A 363 3.36 12.28 6.41
C VAL A 363 2.67 13.18 7.41
N ARG A 364 1.33 13.21 7.40
CA ARG A 364 0.56 13.98 8.37
C ARG A 364 0.11 13.10 9.51
N LEU A 365 0.39 13.56 10.73
CA LEU A 365 -0.04 12.95 11.98
C LEU A 365 -1.22 13.72 12.54
N TYR A 366 -2.17 13.00 13.11
CA TYR A 366 -3.31 13.58 13.83
C TYR A 366 -3.32 13.11 15.27
N ALA A 367 -3.75 14.00 16.18
CA ALA A 367 -4.05 13.67 17.56
C ALA A 367 -5.36 14.35 17.99
N ALA A 368 -6.27 13.57 18.56
CA ALA A 368 -7.48 14.04 19.25
C ALA A 368 -7.32 13.74 20.74
N VAL A 369 -7.37 14.77 21.57
CA VAL A 369 -7.26 14.67 23.04
C VAL A 369 -8.47 15.32 23.67
N LEU A 370 -9.21 14.55 24.47
CA LEU A 370 -10.47 14.95 25.07
C LEU A 370 -10.43 14.80 26.59
N GLY A 371 -11.20 15.65 27.30
CA GLY A 371 -11.45 15.50 28.72
C GLY A 371 -10.28 15.84 29.63
N GLN A 372 -9.40 16.75 29.23
CA GLN A 372 -8.24 17.14 30.04
C GLN A 372 -8.64 18.19 31.11
N PRO A 373 -7.97 18.21 32.28
CA PRO A 373 -8.34 19.10 33.36
C PRO A 373 -8.01 20.57 33.09
N ASP A 374 -7.01 20.86 32.26
CA ASP A 374 -6.54 22.20 31.93
C ASP A 374 -5.82 22.28 30.58
N ASP A 375 -5.44 23.50 30.19
CA ASP A 375 -4.75 23.76 28.91
C ASP A 375 -3.35 23.15 28.86
N GLU A 376 -2.60 23.20 29.94
CA GLU A 376 -1.24 22.65 30.02
C GLU A 376 -1.25 21.14 29.79
N SER A 377 -2.22 20.45 30.43
CA SER A 377 -2.41 19.01 30.31
C SER A 377 -2.76 18.60 28.89
N ARG A 378 -3.73 19.26 28.22
CA ARG A 378 -4.08 18.90 26.82
C ARG A 378 -2.92 19.10 25.85
N LEU A 379 -2.10 20.17 26.04
CA LEU A 379 -0.93 20.41 25.22
C LEU A 379 0.18 19.38 25.48
N ALA A 380 0.43 19.05 26.76
CA ALA A 380 1.45 18.07 27.15
C ALA A 380 1.12 16.67 26.61
N VAL A 381 -0.14 16.22 26.80
CA VAL A 381 -0.62 14.93 26.28
C VAL A 381 -0.52 14.88 24.75
N THR A 382 -0.93 15.94 24.06
CA THR A 382 -0.86 15.98 22.59
C THR A 382 0.58 15.89 22.09
N ARG A 383 1.53 16.61 22.72
CA ARG A 383 2.96 16.52 22.39
C ARG A 383 3.52 15.13 22.59
N GLN A 384 3.18 14.50 23.72
CA GLN A 384 3.61 13.14 24.02
C GLN A 384 3.11 12.14 22.95
N LEU A 385 1.82 12.17 22.65
CA LEU A 385 1.21 11.26 21.67
C LEU A 385 1.84 11.41 20.27
N LEU A 386 1.98 12.65 19.78
CA LEU A 386 2.62 12.90 18.50
C LEU A 386 4.08 12.46 18.48
N ALA A 387 4.84 12.70 19.57
CA ALA A 387 6.23 12.26 19.66
C ALA A 387 6.38 10.73 19.68
N GLU A 388 5.44 9.99 20.30
CA GLU A 388 5.43 8.52 20.29
C GLU A 388 5.18 7.99 18.88
N VAL A 389 4.25 8.59 18.13
CA VAL A 389 3.99 8.22 16.73
C VAL A 389 5.20 8.54 15.84
N GLU A 390 5.76 9.76 15.93
CA GLU A 390 6.99 10.15 15.21
C GLU A 390 8.12 9.17 15.46
N LYS A 391 8.36 8.84 16.73
CA LYS A 391 9.39 7.88 17.11
C LYS A 391 9.16 6.52 16.49
N SER A 392 7.91 6.01 16.52
CA SER A 392 7.59 4.70 15.94
C SER A 392 7.79 4.67 14.42
N LEU A 393 7.54 5.78 13.73
CA LEU A 393 7.79 5.92 12.29
C LEU A 393 9.29 6.01 11.98
N ALA A 394 10.07 6.71 12.80
CA ALA A 394 11.50 6.88 12.61
C ALA A 394 12.34 5.63 12.99
N GLU A 395 11.81 4.75 13.81
CA GLU A 395 12.48 3.51 14.27
C GLU A 395 12.05 2.27 13.45
N GLN A 396 11.39 2.44 12.30
CA GLN A 396 11.01 1.32 11.44
C GLN A 396 12.24 0.65 10.85
N GLU A 397 12.21 -0.68 10.79
CA GLU A 397 13.18 -1.46 10.03
C GLU A 397 12.82 -1.40 8.54
N ALA A 398 13.84 -1.58 7.68
CA ALA A 398 13.62 -1.63 6.25
C ALA A 398 12.56 -2.71 5.90
N THR A 399 11.60 -2.35 5.07
CA THR A 399 10.51 -3.25 4.65
C THR A 399 11.07 -4.47 3.90
N VAL A 400 12.08 -4.25 3.05
CA VAL A 400 12.89 -5.29 2.42
C VAL A 400 14.35 -4.90 2.56
N PRO A 401 15.12 -5.57 3.43
CA PRO A 401 16.55 -5.30 3.61
C PRO A 401 17.38 -5.63 2.38
N ALA A 402 18.53 -4.97 2.22
CA ALA A 402 19.55 -5.34 1.27
C ALA A 402 19.99 -6.80 1.47
N GLY A 403 20.30 -7.51 0.37
CA GLY A 403 20.66 -8.93 0.40
C GLY A 403 19.48 -9.88 0.55
N THR A 404 18.24 -9.40 0.48
CA THR A 404 17.06 -10.27 0.51
C THR A 404 16.93 -11.03 -0.80
N VAL A 405 16.77 -12.37 -0.73
CA VAL A 405 16.58 -13.22 -1.90
C VAL A 405 15.19 -13.01 -2.49
N VAL A 406 15.13 -12.52 -3.73
CA VAL A 406 13.88 -12.22 -4.45
C VAL A 406 13.64 -13.13 -5.65
N GLY A 407 14.68 -13.88 -6.05
CA GLY A 407 14.60 -14.78 -7.18
C GLY A 407 15.75 -15.77 -7.21
N ARG A 408 15.68 -16.70 -8.13
CA ARG A 408 16.74 -17.67 -8.41
C ARG A 408 16.86 -17.89 -9.90
N VAL A 409 18.07 -17.86 -10.39
CA VAL A 409 18.43 -18.29 -11.73
C VAL A 409 18.80 -19.76 -11.66
N SER A 410 18.22 -20.59 -12.51
CA SER A 410 18.60 -22.01 -12.67
C SER A 410 18.91 -22.33 -14.11
N THR A 411 19.88 -23.21 -14.31
CA THR A 411 20.39 -23.59 -15.62
C THR A 411 20.15 -25.08 -15.89
N ALA A 412 20.10 -25.46 -17.15
CA ALA A 412 19.97 -26.85 -17.56
C ALA A 412 21.16 -27.73 -17.12
N TRP A 413 22.32 -27.14 -16.86
CA TRP A 413 23.52 -27.86 -16.37
C TRP A 413 23.60 -27.93 -14.85
N GLY A 414 22.54 -27.54 -14.12
CA GLY A 414 22.41 -27.71 -12.67
C GLY A 414 23.03 -26.58 -11.83
N GLU A 415 23.49 -25.50 -12.46
CA GLU A 415 23.90 -24.28 -11.75
C GLU A 415 22.68 -23.55 -11.23
N ALA A 416 22.77 -22.98 -10.04
CA ALA A 416 21.72 -22.16 -9.46
C ALA A 416 22.33 -20.99 -8.68
N VAL A 417 21.94 -19.76 -9.01
CA VAL A 417 22.40 -18.52 -8.40
C VAL A 417 21.19 -17.76 -7.86
N GLU A 418 21.32 -17.21 -6.68
CA GLU A 418 20.28 -16.38 -6.09
C GLU A 418 20.31 -14.97 -6.66
N ILE A 419 19.16 -14.31 -6.68
CA ILE A 419 19.02 -12.90 -7.04
C ILE A 419 18.64 -12.19 -5.76
N VAL A 420 19.44 -11.19 -5.37
CA VAL A 420 19.29 -10.45 -4.12
C VAL A 420 19.07 -8.96 -4.35
N THR A 421 18.50 -8.29 -3.38
CA THR A 421 18.33 -6.81 -3.38
C THR A 421 19.65 -6.12 -3.11
N ASP A 422 19.95 -5.04 -3.85
CA ASP A 422 21.20 -4.28 -3.72
C ASP A 422 21.20 -3.28 -2.56
N ALA A 423 20.01 -2.77 -2.20
CA ALA A 423 19.83 -1.82 -1.12
C ALA A 423 18.50 -2.06 -0.41
N ASP A 424 18.36 -1.44 0.76
CA ASP A 424 17.12 -1.43 1.50
C ASP A 424 16.00 -0.79 0.67
N ALA A 425 14.80 -1.36 0.73
CA ALA A 425 13.59 -0.74 0.22
C ALA A 425 12.66 -0.47 1.40
N GLU A 426 12.36 0.82 1.63
CA GLU A 426 11.64 1.31 2.80
C GLU A 426 10.35 1.99 2.38
N VAL A 427 9.22 1.55 2.93
CA VAL A 427 7.93 2.22 2.79
C VAL A 427 7.36 2.54 4.15
N VAL A 428 6.63 3.65 4.23
CA VAL A 428 6.03 4.10 5.49
C VAL A 428 4.86 3.19 5.84
N LEU A 429 5.00 2.48 6.95
CA LEU A 429 4.00 1.58 7.50
C LEU A 429 3.72 1.93 8.96
N TRP A 430 2.48 1.73 9.37
CA TRP A 430 2.08 1.95 10.77
C TRP A 430 0.85 1.12 11.10
N ASN A 431 0.71 0.69 12.37
CA ASN A 431 -0.47 0.07 12.96
C ASN A 431 -1.15 -1.01 12.09
N GLY A 432 -0.42 -2.04 11.72
CA GLY A 432 -0.97 -3.16 10.94
C GLY A 432 -1.02 -2.94 9.44
N ALA A 433 -0.55 -1.80 8.93
CA ALA A 433 -0.46 -1.54 7.49
C ALA A 433 0.37 -2.61 6.80
N THR A 434 -0.07 -3.05 5.62
CA THR A 434 0.53 -4.17 4.88
C THR A 434 1.15 -3.65 3.58
N PRO A 435 2.44 -3.90 3.33
CA PRO A 435 3.08 -3.59 2.07
C PRO A 435 2.82 -4.70 1.04
N THR A 436 3.01 -4.37 -0.24
CA THR A 436 3.09 -5.35 -1.33
C THR A 436 4.40 -5.21 -2.08
N ALA A 437 4.89 -6.29 -2.71
CA ALA A 437 6.11 -6.23 -3.48
C ALA A 437 5.94 -6.95 -4.82
N ALA A 438 6.58 -6.40 -5.85
CA ALA A 438 6.65 -6.97 -7.18
C ALA A 438 8.09 -6.91 -7.69
N THR A 439 8.58 -8.01 -8.27
CA THR A 439 9.91 -8.07 -8.86
C THR A 439 9.81 -8.28 -10.37
N ALA A 440 10.51 -7.43 -11.13
CA ALA A 440 10.70 -7.58 -12.56
C ALA A 440 12.12 -8.00 -12.84
N PHE A 441 12.30 -9.11 -13.57
CA PHE A 441 13.63 -9.64 -13.92
C PHE A 441 13.95 -9.44 -15.39
N GLU A 442 15.19 -9.08 -15.68
CA GLU A 442 15.76 -8.92 -17.01
C GLU A 442 17.20 -9.46 -17.01
N LEU A 443 17.34 -10.78 -17.04
CA LEU A 443 18.65 -11.44 -16.98
C LEU A 443 19.49 -11.13 -18.24
N GLY A 444 18.92 -11.29 -19.44
CA GLY A 444 19.67 -11.15 -20.70
C GLY A 444 20.90 -12.07 -20.74
N ASP A 445 22.03 -11.50 -21.15
CA ASP A 445 23.33 -12.21 -21.20
C ASP A 445 24.19 -11.95 -19.92
N ARG A 446 23.61 -11.46 -18.85
CA ARG A 446 24.33 -11.12 -17.62
C ARG A 446 24.61 -12.38 -16.80
N THR A 447 25.90 -12.58 -16.48
CA THR A 447 26.35 -13.76 -15.73
C THR A 447 27.31 -13.42 -14.60
N ALA A 448 27.85 -12.19 -14.58
CA ALA A 448 28.84 -11.79 -13.58
C ALA A 448 28.21 -11.65 -12.18
N ASP A 449 29.00 -11.94 -11.15
CA ASP A 449 28.70 -11.60 -9.77
C ASP A 449 28.37 -10.10 -9.62
N GLY A 450 27.30 -9.77 -8.90
CA GLY A 450 26.79 -8.40 -8.72
C GLY A 450 26.18 -7.78 -9.99
N ALA A 451 25.95 -8.55 -11.07
CA ALA A 451 25.28 -8.02 -12.25
C ALA A 451 23.81 -7.71 -11.96
N GLU A 452 23.40 -6.47 -12.21
CA GLU A 452 21.99 -6.05 -12.07
C GLU A 452 21.12 -6.81 -13.09
N VAL A 453 20.13 -7.53 -12.60
CA VAL A 453 19.24 -8.40 -13.40
C VAL A 453 17.77 -8.07 -13.23
N GLY A 454 17.47 -6.91 -12.66
CA GLY A 454 16.08 -6.48 -12.52
C GLY A 454 15.87 -5.42 -11.44
N ARG A 455 14.62 -5.28 -11.03
CA ARG A 455 14.18 -4.31 -10.02
C ARG A 455 13.10 -4.91 -9.14
N LEU A 456 13.24 -4.68 -7.84
CA LEU A 456 12.18 -4.87 -6.87
C LEU A 456 11.47 -3.53 -6.66
N THR A 457 10.15 -3.53 -6.68
CA THR A 457 9.29 -2.42 -6.26
C THR A 457 8.48 -2.87 -5.05
N VAL A 458 8.47 -2.05 -4.00
CA VAL A 458 7.66 -2.24 -2.80
C VAL A 458 6.68 -1.09 -2.73
N GLU A 459 5.39 -1.41 -2.64
CA GLU A 459 4.30 -0.44 -2.51
C GLU A 459 3.75 -0.48 -1.08
N GLY A 460 3.78 0.66 -0.40
CA GLY A 460 3.11 0.92 0.87
C GLY A 460 1.81 1.71 0.66
N PRO A 461 0.99 1.90 1.70
CA PRO A 461 -0.21 2.72 1.61
C PRO A 461 0.06 4.19 1.31
N LEU A 462 1.23 4.72 1.68
CA LEU A 462 1.56 6.14 1.61
C LEU A 462 2.65 6.47 0.58
N ASN A 463 3.54 5.52 0.27
CA ASN A 463 4.66 5.72 -0.64
C ASN A 463 5.06 4.41 -1.32
N GLU A 464 5.95 4.53 -2.30
CA GLU A 464 6.56 3.43 -3.05
C GLU A 464 8.08 3.55 -2.94
N ALA A 465 8.76 2.41 -2.81
CA ALA A 465 10.21 2.31 -2.84
C ALA A 465 10.66 1.28 -3.88
N SER A 466 11.82 1.49 -4.49
CA SER A 466 12.35 0.52 -5.43
C SER A 466 13.87 0.40 -5.31
N THR A 467 14.36 -0.84 -5.45
CA THR A 467 15.80 -1.14 -5.46
C THR A 467 16.14 -2.05 -6.65
N SER A 468 17.37 -1.95 -7.15
CA SER A 468 17.89 -2.92 -8.12
C SER A 468 18.08 -4.29 -7.46
N VAL A 469 18.06 -5.33 -8.29
CA VAL A 469 18.33 -6.70 -7.85
C VAL A 469 19.43 -7.30 -8.73
N SER A 470 20.38 -7.96 -8.10
CA SER A 470 21.60 -8.47 -8.73
C SER A 470 21.82 -9.95 -8.46
N LEU A 471 22.66 -10.58 -9.28
CA LEU A 471 23.14 -11.93 -9.02
C LEU A 471 24.05 -11.93 -7.78
N ASP A 472 23.82 -12.84 -6.83
CA ASP A 472 24.65 -13.01 -5.62
C ASP A 472 25.96 -13.76 -5.88
N ALA A 473 26.13 -14.31 -7.07
CA ALA A 473 27.35 -14.96 -7.53
C ALA A 473 27.43 -14.99 -9.05
N GLU A 474 28.61 -15.32 -9.58
CA GLU A 474 28.79 -15.56 -11.01
C GLU A 474 28.04 -16.81 -11.48
N LEU A 475 27.25 -16.69 -12.56
CA LEU A 475 26.57 -17.80 -13.21
C LEU A 475 27.55 -18.50 -14.16
N GLU A 476 28.15 -19.59 -13.71
CA GLU A 476 29.10 -20.34 -14.50
C GLU A 476 28.46 -21.04 -15.70
N GLY A 477 29.18 -21.07 -16.82
CA GLY A 477 28.73 -21.78 -18.01
C GLY A 477 28.81 -23.30 -17.85
N PRO A 478 28.13 -24.08 -18.75
CA PRO A 478 28.18 -25.54 -18.67
C PRO A 478 29.59 -26.10 -18.88
N SER A 479 29.98 -27.11 -18.09
CA SER A 479 31.24 -27.79 -18.21
C SER A 479 31.44 -28.44 -19.58
N ILE A 480 32.70 -28.63 -19.99
CA ILE A 480 33.05 -29.36 -21.23
C ILE A 480 32.35 -30.73 -21.25
N TRP A 481 32.31 -31.43 -20.10
CA TRP A 481 31.71 -32.74 -19.98
C TRP A 481 30.19 -32.68 -20.20
N TRP A 482 29.50 -31.73 -19.63
CA TRP A 482 28.06 -31.55 -19.83
C TRP A 482 27.73 -31.32 -21.32
N ARG A 483 28.49 -30.42 -22.01
CA ARG A 483 28.28 -30.14 -23.44
C ARG A 483 28.46 -31.40 -24.32
N LEU A 484 29.39 -32.28 -23.95
CA LEU A 484 29.63 -33.53 -24.68
C LEU A 484 28.60 -34.63 -24.39
N THR A 485 27.96 -34.59 -23.23
CA THR A 485 27.03 -35.67 -22.80
C THR A 485 25.54 -35.33 -22.93
N HIS A 486 25.20 -34.03 -23.15
CA HIS A 486 23.82 -33.54 -23.28
C HIS A 486 23.54 -32.83 -24.62
N PRO A 487 23.84 -33.48 -25.78
CA PRO A 487 23.66 -32.84 -27.07
C PRO A 487 22.21 -32.57 -27.42
N LEU A 488 21.27 -33.36 -26.95
CA LEU A 488 19.85 -33.18 -27.25
C LEU A 488 19.30 -31.90 -26.57
N GLU A 489 19.67 -31.69 -25.31
CA GLU A 489 19.35 -30.47 -24.57
C GLU A 489 20.00 -29.26 -25.20
N LEU A 490 21.33 -29.37 -25.50
CA LEU A 490 22.12 -28.31 -26.09
C LEU A 490 21.57 -27.83 -27.45
N PHE A 491 20.98 -28.74 -28.24
CA PHE A 491 20.40 -28.43 -29.55
C PHE A 491 18.90 -28.13 -29.49
N GLY A 492 18.31 -28.05 -28.28
CA GLY A 492 16.88 -27.80 -28.10
C GLY A 492 15.96 -28.94 -28.60
N LEU A 493 16.49 -30.16 -28.69
CA LEU A 493 15.78 -31.33 -29.20
C LEU A 493 15.13 -32.18 -28.09
N ASP A 494 15.44 -31.89 -26.84
CA ASP A 494 14.84 -32.49 -25.65
C ASP A 494 13.64 -31.63 -25.22
N GLN A 495 12.49 -31.89 -25.84
CA GLN A 495 11.20 -31.34 -25.42
C GLN A 495 10.50 -32.40 -24.58
N GLY A 496 10.92 -32.48 -23.27
CA GLY A 496 10.26 -33.32 -22.27
C GLY A 496 8.91 -32.79 -21.78
#